data_a3c1b721b435351b3267e73a44d69de0
#
_entry.id   a3c1b721b435351b3267e73a44d69de0
#
_cell.length_a   1.000
_cell.length_b   1.000
_cell.length_c   1.000
_cell.angle_alpha   90.00
_cell.angle_beta   90.00
_cell.angle_gamma   90.00
#
_symmetry.space_group_name_H-M   'P 1'
#
loop_
_entity.id
_entity.type
_entity.pdbx_description
1 polymer ?
#
loop_
_entity_poly.entity_id
_entity_poly.type
_entity_poly.pdbx_seq_one_letter_code
_entity_poly.pdbx_strand_id
1 'polypeptide(L)'
;AKDAQQDTMTFSWPPRMDLPGYRPVTRGHAKQIREAASLLLEAQRPVFLLKNCTVISKRALKEGKYTSFEAQSGGVTLKALCFGIPFAKFHPEQGSAVDIIATAELNEFRGVKSVTLKVQEMRPSGFREDRFFAAQRTYEEISRGEGCDSRLAPRVIPDRTALMAAYDLLRKHGGVMSAEDMCVYGGSGLNYCMLRIALDTFASAGMAEQSADAGEVRLIPVSTKTDLMASGFLAELRRTFGIQ
;
A
#
# COMPACT_ATOMS: atom_id res chain seq x y z
N ALA A 1 -16.11 -25.21 -27.65
CA ALA A 1 -14.92 -24.81 -26.93
C ALA A 1 -14.77 -23.31 -27.14
N LYS A 2 -15.20 -22.50 -26.18
CA LYS A 2 -14.87 -21.07 -26.14
C LYS A 2 -13.73 -20.95 -25.13
N ASP A 3 -12.58 -20.51 -25.63
CA ASP A 3 -11.43 -20.14 -24.84
C ASP A 3 -11.87 -19.16 -23.75
N ALA A 4 -11.83 -19.61 -22.50
CA ALA A 4 -11.85 -18.72 -21.37
C ALA A 4 -10.51 -18.00 -21.38
N GLN A 5 -10.49 -16.81 -21.95
CA GLN A 5 -9.41 -15.87 -21.85
C GLN A 5 -9.23 -15.59 -20.36
N GLN A 6 -8.22 -16.19 -19.77
CA GLN A 6 -7.73 -15.80 -18.45
C GLN A 6 -7.20 -14.37 -18.61
N ASP A 7 -8.06 -13.40 -18.31
CA ASP A 7 -7.60 -12.03 -18.10
C ASP A 7 -6.62 -12.05 -16.93
N THR A 8 -5.36 -12.07 -17.26
CA THR A 8 -4.29 -11.82 -16.32
C THR A 8 -4.41 -10.34 -15.93
N MET A 9 -5.14 -10.07 -14.84
CA MET A 9 -5.17 -8.72 -14.30
C MET A 9 -3.76 -8.34 -13.88
N THR A 10 -3.18 -7.40 -14.59
CA THR A 10 -1.97 -6.70 -14.18
C THR A 10 -2.37 -5.75 -13.06
N PHE A 11 -2.04 -6.12 -11.83
CA PHE A 11 -2.32 -5.31 -10.66
C PHE A 11 -1.38 -4.12 -10.61
N SER A 12 -1.95 -2.91 -10.62
CA SER A 12 -1.20 -1.69 -10.34
C SER A 12 -1.26 -1.41 -8.85
N TRP A 13 -0.16 -1.05 -8.25
CA TRP A 13 -0.11 -0.57 -6.87
C TRP A 13 -0.44 0.94 -6.81
N PRO A 14 -1.27 1.41 -5.86
CA PRO A 14 -2.12 0.64 -4.96
C PRO A 14 -3.25 -0.08 -5.70
N PRO A 15 -3.79 -1.17 -5.12
CA PRO A 15 -4.79 -1.99 -5.79
C PRO A 15 -6.02 -1.19 -6.20
N ARG A 16 -6.45 -1.33 -7.45
CA ARG A 16 -7.70 -0.74 -7.95
C ARG A 16 -8.88 -1.62 -7.54
N MET A 17 -9.55 -1.23 -6.47
CA MET A 17 -10.68 -2.01 -5.94
C MET A 17 -12.04 -1.66 -6.59
N ASP A 18 -12.08 -0.68 -7.48
CA ASP A 18 -13.30 -0.26 -8.18
C ASP A 18 -13.47 -0.89 -9.56
N LEU A 19 -12.77 -1.99 -9.83
CA LEU A 19 -12.82 -2.68 -11.12
C LEU A 19 -14.17 -3.38 -11.35
N PRO A 20 -14.70 -3.40 -12.60
CA PRO A 20 -15.88 -4.18 -12.95
C PRO A 20 -15.66 -5.66 -12.62
N GLY A 21 -16.66 -6.28 -12.00
CA GLY A 21 -16.63 -7.71 -11.63
C GLY A 21 -16.41 -7.98 -10.15
N TYR A 22 -15.92 -7.03 -9.36
CA TYR A 22 -15.88 -7.15 -7.91
C TYR A 22 -17.27 -6.88 -7.30
N ARG A 23 -17.71 -7.77 -6.41
CA ARG A 23 -18.94 -7.56 -5.65
C ARG A 23 -18.59 -7.02 -4.25
N PRO A 24 -19.06 -5.82 -3.90
CA PRO A 24 -18.82 -5.29 -2.56
C PRO A 24 -19.56 -6.16 -1.52
N VAL A 25 -18.82 -6.54 -0.49
CA VAL A 25 -19.36 -7.26 0.67
C VAL A 25 -19.50 -6.25 1.81
N THR A 26 -20.73 -5.95 2.22
CA THR A 26 -21.02 -4.99 3.28
C THR A 26 -20.92 -5.61 4.67
N ARG A 27 -20.92 -4.76 5.72
CA ARG A 27 -21.04 -5.21 7.13
C ARG A 27 -22.22 -6.17 7.27
N GLY A 28 -22.00 -7.33 7.85
CA GLY A 28 -23.00 -8.40 8.00
C GLY A 28 -22.86 -9.55 7.01
N HIS A 29 -22.15 -9.39 5.90
CA HIS A 29 -21.94 -10.45 4.92
C HIS A 29 -20.83 -11.45 5.28
N ALA A 30 -20.00 -11.18 6.31
CA ALA A 30 -18.97 -12.13 6.74
C ALA A 30 -19.56 -13.49 7.17
N LYS A 31 -20.80 -13.51 7.72
CA LYS A 31 -21.53 -14.76 7.99
C LYS A 31 -21.95 -15.46 6.68
N GLN A 32 -22.43 -14.69 5.70
CA GLN A 32 -22.82 -15.21 4.39
C GLN A 32 -21.62 -15.71 3.58
N ILE A 33 -20.42 -15.10 3.73
CA ILE A 33 -19.18 -15.62 3.13
C ILE A 33 -18.84 -16.99 3.70
N ARG A 34 -19.03 -17.20 5.01
CA ARG A 34 -18.80 -18.51 5.64
C ARG A 34 -19.79 -19.55 5.09
N GLU A 35 -21.05 -19.19 4.89
CA GLU A 35 -22.06 -20.05 4.30
C GLU A 35 -21.82 -20.27 2.81
N ALA A 36 -21.51 -19.24 2.05
CA ALA A 36 -21.20 -19.33 0.61
C ALA A 36 -19.96 -20.17 0.34
N ALA A 37 -18.90 -20.03 1.13
CA ALA A 37 -17.67 -20.84 0.99
C ALA A 37 -17.93 -22.33 1.23
N SER A 38 -18.98 -22.69 2.00
CA SER A 38 -19.39 -24.08 2.18
C SER A 38 -20.13 -24.69 0.99
N LEU A 39 -20.68 -23.84 0.11
CA LEU A 39 -21.42 -24.25 -1.10
C LEU A 39 -20.55 -24.30 -2.37
N LEU A 40 -19.31 -23.79 -2.30
CA LEU A 40 -18.42 -23.66 -3.47
C LEU A 40 -17.61 -24.94 -3.70
N LEU A 41 -18.27 -25.98 -4.10
CA LEU A 41 -17.65 -27.28 -4.41
C LEU A 41 -17.21 -27.35 -5.83
N GLU A 42 -17.17 -26.68 -6.73
CA GLU A 42 -16.68 -26.98 -8.10
C GLU A 42 -16.61 -25.81 -9.07
N ALA A 43 -16.00 -25.10 -9.51
CA ALA A 43 -15.77 -24.14 -10.60
C ALA A 43 -15.82 -22.67 -10.19
N GLN A 44 -14.81 -21.96 -10.51
CA GLN A 44 -14.62 -20.51 -10.34
C GLN A 44 -14.79 -20.01 -8.89
N ARG A 45 -13.71 -20.01 -8.13
CA ARG A 45 -13.69 -19.43 -6.78
C ARG A 45 -14.02 -17.93 -6.87
N PRO A 46 -15.19 -17.49 -6.33
CA PRO A 46 -15.53 -16.08 -6.38
C PRO A 46 -14.52 -15.25 -5.62
N VAL A 47 -14.23 -14.10 -6.15
CA VAL A 47 -13.43 -13.07 -5.49
C VAL A 47 -14.36 -12.13 -4.75
N PHE A 48 -14.05 -11.89 -3.48
CA PHE A 48 -14.83 -11.04 -2.59
C PHE A 48 -14.07 -9.76 -2.28
N LEU A 49 -14.80 -8.65 -2.25
CA LEU A 49 -14.32 -7.39 -1.68
C LEU A 49 -14.93 -7.22 -0.29
N LEU A 50 -14.10 -7.32 0.74
CA LEU A 50 -14.48 -7.06 2.13
C LEU A 50 -14.03 -5.65 2.49
N LYS A 51 -14.98 -4.77 2.79
CA LYS A 51 -14.68 -3.38 3.16
C LYS A 51 -14.66 -3.18 4.67
N ASN A 52 -13.76 -2.31 5.11
CA ASN A 52 -13.66 -1.86 6.50
C ASN A 52 -13.51 -3.02 7.50
N CYS A 53 -12.60 -3.95 7.19
CA CYS A 53 -12.23 -5.01 8.11
C CYS A 53 -11.18 -4.50 9.11
N THR A 54 -11.37 -4.79 10.39
CA THR A 54 -10.37 -4.48 11.42
C THR A 54 -9.35 -5.60 11.51
N VAL A 55 -8.07 -5.27 11.46
CA VAL A 55 -6.97 -6.21 11.73
C VAL A 55 -6.91 -6.48 13.22
N ILE A 56 -7.22 -7.70 13.66
CA ILE A 56 -7.24 -8.08 15.07
C ILE A 56 -5.89 -8.57 15.57
N SER A 57 -5.23 -9.38 14.75
CA SER A 57 -3.92 -9.95 15.07
C SER A 57 -3.15 -10.20 13.78
N LYS A 58 -1.82 -10.27 13.86
CA LYS A 58 -0.97 -10.66 12.73
C LYS A 58 0.18 -11.54 13.19
N ARG A 59 0.60 -12.48 12.34
CA ARG A 59 1.72 -13.38 12.63
C ARG A 59 2.48 -13.76 11.37
N ALA A 60 3.77 -13.99 11.53
CA ALA A 60 4.63 -14.55 10.51
C ALA A 60 4.33 -16.04 10.29
N LEU A 61 4.39 -16.48 9.03
CA LEU A 61 4.35 -17.89 8.64
C LEU A 61 5.61 -18.24 7.83
N LYS A 62 6.08 -19.49 7.97
CA LYS A 62 7.26 -20.01 7.26
C LYS A 62 8.45 -19.03 7.36
N GLU A 63 8.88 -18.75 8.58
CA GLU A 63 10.03 -17.86 8.85
C GLU A 63 9.86 -16.44 8.31
N GLY A 64 8.62 -15.96 8.25
CA GLY A 64 8.30 -14.60 7.77
C GLY A 64 8.07 -14.49 6.26
N LYS A 65 8.17 -15.60 5.51
CA LYS A 65 7.93 -15.59 4.06
C LYS A 65 6.49 -15.20 3.70
N TYR A 66 5.54 -15.51 4.57
CA TYR A 66 4.12 -15.21 4.39
C TYR A 66 3.55 -14.57 5.65
N THR A 67 2.43 -13.88 5.49
CA THR A 67 1.71 -13.26 6.59
C THR A 67 0.34 -13.91 6.78
N SER A 68 -0.01 -14.21 8.03
CA SER A 68 -1.38 -14.53 8.44
C SER A 68 -1.88 -13.46 9.37
N PHE A 69 -3.13 -13.05 9.21
CA PHE A 69 -3.78 -12.14 10.13
C PHE A 69 -5.25 -12.52 10.34
N GLU A 70 -5.86 -11.97 11.38
CA GLU A 70 -7.28 -12.08 11.65
C GLU A 70 -7.96 -10.77 11.25
N ALA A 71 -8.94 -10.87 10.35
CA ALA A 71 -9.76 -9.76 9.91
C ALA A 71 -11.16 -9.88 10.50
N GLN A 72 -11.63 -8.82 11.15
CA GLN A 72 -12.97 -8.76 11.74
C GLN A 72 -13.86 -7.80 10.96
N SER A 73 -15.06 -8.26 10.59
CA SER A 73 -16.10 -7.41 10.01
C SER A 73 -17.46 -7.89 10.50
N GLY A 74 -18.34 -6.95 10.91
CA GLY A 74 -19.70 -7.27 11.36
C GLY A 74 -19.79 -8.25 12.54
N GLY A 75 -18.78 -8.27 13.43
CA GLY A 75 -18.71 -9.19 14.56
C GLY A 75 -18.20 -10.59 14.22
N VAL A 76 -17.88 -10.87 12.97
CA VAL A 76 -17.27 -12.14 12.53
C VAL A 76 -15.79 -11.95 12.28
N THR A 77 -14.97 -12.82 12.85
CA THR A 77 -13.52 -12.87 12.64
C THR A 77 -13.18 -14.00 11.68
N LEU A 78 -12.42 -13.69 10.64
CA LEU A 78 -11.93 -14.63 9.64
C LEU A 78 -10.41 -14.60 9.61
N LYS A 79 -9.81 -15.78 9.47
CA LYS A 79 -8.39 -15.92 9.21
C LYS A 79 -8.09 -15.54 7.76
N ALA A 80 -7.08 -14.70 7.57
CA ALA A 80 -6.61 -14.26 6.27
C ALA A 80 -5.14 -14.65 6.07
N LEU A 81 -4.80 -15.07 4.86
CA LEU A 81 -3.46 -15.49 4.45
C LEU A 81 -2.99 -14.63 3.28
N CYS A 82 -1.84 -13.98 3.42
CA CYS A 82 -1.15 -13.23 2.38
C CYS A 82 0.09 -14.01 1.93
N PHE A 83 0.00 -14.69 0.80
CA PHE A 83 1.11 -15.43 0.24
C PHE A 83 2.10 -14.57 -0.54
N GLY A 84 1.66 -13.40 -1.03
CA GLY A 84 2.49 -12.46 -1.78
C GLY A 84 3.20 -11.40 -0.93
N ILE A 85 2.87 -11.31 0.38
CA ILE A 85 3.39 -10.26 1.26
C ILE A 85 4.15 -10.91 2.42
N PRO A 86 5.50 -10.81 2.46
CA PRO A 86 6.31 -11.21 3.60
C PRO A 86 5.91 -10.43 4.86
N PHE A 87 6.08 -11.03 6.03
CA PHE A 87 5.68 -10.40 7.30
C PHE A 87 6.35 -9.04 7.53
N ALA A 88 7.61 -8.90 7.13
CA ALA A 88 8.35 -7.63 7.24
C ALA A 88 7.77 -6.50 6.36
N LYS A 89 7.06 -6.85 5.28
CA LYS A 89 6.39 -5.91 4.37
C LYS A 89 4.88 -5.79 4.63
N PHE A 90 4.37 -6.41 5.68
CA PHE A 90 2.97 -6.30 6.07
C PHE A 90 2.78 -5.10 7.00
N HIS A 91 2.46 -3.95 6.43
CA HIS A 91 2.36 -2.68 7.14
C HIS A 91 1.11 -2.49 8.02
N PRO A 92 -0.09 -3.07 7.71
CA PRO A 92 -1.26 -2.87 8.57
C PRO A 92 -0.99 -3.26 10.01
N GLU A 93 -1.32 -2.37 10.93
CA GLU A 93 -1.16 -2.59 12.36
C GLU A 93 -2.46 -3.16 12.97
N GLN A 94 -2.34 -3.76 14.15
CA GLN A 94 -3.50 -4.19 14.91
C GLN A 94 -4.41 -3.00 15.20
N GLY A 95 -5.71 -3.17 14.98
CA GLY A 95 -6.72 -2.12 15.11
C GLY A 95 -6.93 -1.30 13.84
N SER A 96 -6.06 -1.39 12.84
CA SER A 96 -6.26 -0.66 11.58
C SER A 96 -7.43 -1.24 10.77
N ALA A 97 -8.12 -0.36 10.04
CA ALA A 97 -9.18 -0.74 9.12
C ALA A 97 -8.62 -0.91 7.71
N VAL A 98 -8.93 -2.06 7.08
CA VAL A 98 -8.46 -2.42 5.74
C VAL A 98 -9.61 -2.87 4.85
N ASP A 99 -9.49 -2.60 3.56
CA ASP A 99 -10.31 -3.22 2.52
C ASP A 99 -9.51 -4.38 1.91
N ILE A 100 -10.14 -5.53 1.73
CA ILE A 100 -9.48 -6.77 1.36
C ILE A 100 -10.15 -7.34 0.12
N ILE A 101 -9.38 -7.68 -0.90
CA ILE A 101 -9.79 -8.52 -2.01
C ILE A 101 -9.25 -9.92 -1.76
N ALA A 102 -10.12 -10.91 -1.69
CA ALA A 102 -9.74 -12.28 -1.35
C ALA A 102 -10.65 -13.32 -1.98
N THR A 103 -10.12 -14.52 -2.17
CA THR A 103 -10.91 -15.74 -2.34
C THR A 103 -11.11 -16.41 -0.98
N ALA A 104 -12.22 -17.14 -0.81
CA ALA A 104 -12.50 -17.91 0.40
C ALA A 104 -12.25 -19.41 0.16
N GLU A 105 -11.58 -20.06 1.10
CA GLU A 105 -11.38 -21.50 1.11
C GLU A 105 -11.96 -22.13 2.36
N LEU A 106 -12.66 -23.23 2.16
CA LEU A 106 -13.12 -24.08 3.27
C LEU A 106 -12.00 -25.04 3.64
N ASN A 107 -11.54 -24.98 4.87
CA ASN A 107 -10.58 -25.92 5.43
C ASN A 107 -11.32 -26.82 6.44
N GLU A 108 -11.00 -28.09 6.41
CA GLU A 108 -11.45 -29.05 7.41
C GLU A 108 -10.25 -29.66 8.14
N PHE A 109 -10.21 -29.49 9.44
CA PHE A 109 -9.16 -30.07 10.28
C PHE A 109 -9.81 -30.74 11.52
N ARG A 110 -9.58 -32.03 11.68
CA ARG A 110 -10.13 -32.84 12.78
C ARG A 110 -11.67 -32.69 12.90
N GLY A 111 -12.37 -32.69 11.75
CA GLY A 111 -13.84 -32.55 11.70
C GLY A 111 -14.35 -31.11 11.93
N VAL A 112 -13.48 -30.15 12.21
CA VAL A 112 -13.86 -28.75 12.33
C VAL A 112 -13.69 -28.03 11.01
N LYS A 113 -14.78 -27.50 10.48
CA LYS A 113 -14.79 -26.69 9.24
C LYS A 113 -14.51 -25.23 9.56
N SER A 114 -13.58 -24.62 8.87
CA SER A 114 -13.25 -23.21 8.99
C SER A 114 -13.04 -22.56 7.64
N VAL A 115 -13.40 -21.28 7.51
CA VAL A 115 -13.15 -20.49 6.31
C VAL A 115 -11.86 -19.69 6.49
N THR A 116 -11.00 -19.74 5.47
CA THR A 116 -9.79 -18.93 5.39
C THR A 116 -9.83 -18.09 4.13
N LEU A 117 -9.54 -16.80 4.27
CA LEU A 117 -9.40 -15.88 3.16
C LEU A 117 -7.98 -15.99 2.58
N LYS A 118 -7.87 -16.20 1.27
CA LYS A 118 -6.62 -16.00 0.53
C LYS A 118 -6.64 -14.59 -0.02
N VAL A 119 -5.87 -13.71 0.60
CA VAL A 119 -5.78 -12.31 0.22
C VAL A 119 -5.02 -12.20 -1.10
N GLN A 120 -5.63 -11.53 -2.05
CA GLN A 120 -5.03 -11.15 -3.31
C GLN A 120 -4.46 -9.73 -3.20
N GLU A 121 -5.28 -8.81 -2.65
CA GLU A 121 -4.94 -7.42 -2.48
C GLU A 121 -5.53 -6.84 -1.20
N MET A 122 -4.91 -5.80 -0.69
CA MET A 122 -5.36 -5.12 0.51
C MET A 122 -4.89 -3.67 0.53
N ARG A 123 -5.73 -2.78 1.06
CA ARG A 123 -5.37 -1.38 1.29
C ARG A 123 -6.03 -0.85 2.58
N PRO A 124 -5.56 0.26 3.15
CA PRO A 124 -6.28 0.93 4.23
C PRO A 124 -7.68 1.35 3.76
N SER A 125 -8.67 1.16 4.62
CA SER A 125 -10.05 1.59 4.31
C SER A 125 -10.13 3.10 4.17
N GLY A 126 -10.84 3.55 3.12
CA GLY A 126 -10.98 4.98 2.81
C GLY A 126 -9.78 5.59 2.07
N PHE A 127 -8.83 4.79 1.64
CA PHE A 127 -7.71 5.28 0.82
C PHE A 127 -8.23 5.92 -0.49
N ARG A 128 -7.70 7.10 -0.80
CA ARG A 128 -8.12 7.91 -1.95
C ARG A 128 -7.23 7.66 -3.17
N GLU A 129 -7.57 6.62 -3.95
CA GLU A 129 -6.84 6.23 -5.17
C GLU A 129 -6.77 7.36 -6.19
N ASP A 130 -7.87 8.12 -6.34
CA ASP A 130 -7.95 9.27 -7.24
C ASP A 130 -6.84 10.29 -6.96
N ARG A 131 -6.61 10.59 -5.69
CA ARG A 131 -5.55 11.51 -5.25
C ARG A 131 -4.16 10.93 -5.41
N PHE A 132 -4.02 9.64 -5.11
CA PHE A 132 -2.75 8.95 -5.27
C PHE A 132 -2.28 8.98 -6.73
N PHE A 133 -3.12 8.54 -7.66
CA PHE A 133 -2.75 8.51 -9.08
C PHE A 133 -2.61 9.91 -9.68
N ALA A 134 -3.36 10.91 -9.20
CA ALA A 134 -3.14 12.29 -9.60
C ALA A 134 -1.75 12.79 -9.17
N ALA A 135 -1.35 12.52 -7.92
CA ALA A 135 -0.03 12.90 -7.41
C ALA A 135 1.10 12.12 -8.10
N GLN A 136 0.88 10.87 -8.47
CA GLN A 136 1.83 10.07 -9.22
C GLN A 136 2.08 10.68 -10.61
N ARG A 137 1.01 10.99 -11.36
CA ARG A 137 1.14 11.66 -12.67
C ARG A 137 1.88 12.98 -12.56
N THR A 138 1.56 13.79 -11.54
CA THR A 138 2.26 15.06 -11.31
C THR A 138 3.76 14.85 -11.08
N TYR A 139 4.15 13.82 -10.29
CA TYR A 139 5.57 13.48 -10.12
C TYR A 139 6.22 13.07 -11.45
N GLU A 140 5.56 12.26 -12.25
CA GLU A 140 6.05 11.82 -13.56
C GLU A 140 6.24 13.00 -14.53
N GLU A 141 5.33 13.96 -14.54
CA GLU A 141 5.43 15.20 -15.33
C GLU A 141 6.63 16.05 -14.87
N ILE A 142 6.77 16.26 -13.57
CA ILE A 142 7.91 16.97 -12.97
C ILE A 142 9.23 16.28 -13.32
N SER A 143 9.32 14.97 -13.19
CA SER A 143 10.54 14.19 -13.44
C SER A 143 10.97 14.19 -14.92
N ARG A 144 10.02 14.37 -15.85
CA ARG A 144 10.28 14.55 -17.27
C ARG A 144 10.62 16.01 -17.66
N GLY A 145 10.59 16.93 -16.69
CA GLY A 145 10.83 18.35 -16.94
C GLY A 145 9.66 19.08 -17.61
N GLU A 146 8.46 18.45 -17.66
CA GLU A 146 7.26 19.05 -18.25
C GLU A 146 6.67 20.16 -17.35
N GLY A 147 7.09 20.18 -16.08
CA GLY A 147 6.61 21.14 -15.09
C GLY A 147 5.26 20.74 -14.49
N CYS A 148 4.75 21.57 -13.59
CA CYS A 148 3.39 21.47 -13.08
C CYS A 148 2.79 22.88 -12.91
N ASP A 149 1.47 22.98 -12.74
CA ASP A 149 0.81 24.25 -12.43
C ASP A 149 1.44 24.85 -11.16
N SER A 150 1.95 26.08 -11.24
CA SER A 150 2.59 26.79 -10.13
C SER A 150 1.71 26.88 -8.88
N ARG A 151 0.38 26.86 -9.04
CA ARG A 151 -0.58 26.82 -7.94
C ARG A 151 -0.59 25.47 -7.20
N LEU A 152 -0.16 24.40 -7.84
CA LEU A 152 0.00 23.07 -7.23
C LEU A 152 1.36 22.89 -6.56
N ALA A 153 2.36 23.66 -6.96
CA ALA A 153 3.73 23.52 -6.47
C ALA A 153 3.86 23.46 -4.93
N PRO A 154 3.19 24.34 -4.13
CA PRO A 154 3.24 24.24 -2.66
C PRO A 154 2.60 22.97 -2.08
N ARG A 155 1.80 22.26 -2.89
CA ARG A 155 1.13 21.00 -2.48
C ARG A 155 1.86 19.75 -2.90
N VAL A 156 2.84 19.86 -3.78
CA VAL A 156 3.55 18.71 -4.36
C VAL A 156 5.05 18.75 -4.10
N ILE A 157 5.62 19.94 -3.89
CA ILE A 157 7.03 20.10 -3.54
C ILE A 157 7.16 20.16 -2.02
N PRO A 158 7.96 19.27 -1.40
CA PRO A 158 8.07 19.22 0.05
C PRO A 158 8.78 20.46 0.61
N ASP A 159 8.25 20.96 1.72
CA ASP A 159 8.93 21.88 2.59
C ASP A 159 9.77 21.12 3.64
N ARG A 160 10.41 21.84 4.54
CA ARG A 160 11.22 21.25 5.61
C ARG A 160 10.42 20.31 6.50
N THR A 161 9.16 20.64 6.79
CA THR A 161 8.28 19.83 7.63
C THR A 161 7.94 18.52 6.95
N ALA A 162 7.61 18.57 5.67
CA ALA A 162 7.32 17.41 4.85
C ALA A 162 8.56 16.49 4.71
N LEU A 163 9.75 17.05 4.51
CA LEU A 163 11.00 16.27 4.47
C LEU A 163 11.26 15.56 5.81
N MET A 164 11.09 16.26 6.94
CA MET A 164 11.23 15.64 8.25
C MET A 164 10.22 14.53 8.47
N ALA A 165 8.96 14.75 8.12
CA ALA A 165 7.91 13.74 8.24
C ALA A 165 8.19 12.50 7.38
N ALA A 166 8.68 12.68 6.14
CA ALA A 166 9.09 11.59 5.27
C ALA A 166 10.28 10.80 5.85
N TYR A 167 11.29 11.50 6.38
CA TYR A 167 12.44 10.87 7.01
C TYR A 167 12.06 10.06 8.27
N ASP A 168 11.25 10.64 9.16
CA ASP A 168 10.82 9.99 10.38
C ASP A 168 9.93 8.77 10.09
N LEU A 169 9.08 8.87 9.06
CA LEU A 169 8.28 7.76 8.59
C LEU A 169 9.15 6.60 8.12
N LEU A 170 10.14 6.88 7.26
CA LEU A 170 11.05 5.87 6.75
C LEU A 170 11.86 5.23 7.90
N ARG A 171 12.36 6.04 8.84
CA ARG A 171 13.09 5.55 10.02
C ARG A 171 12.22 4.67 10.93
N LYS A 172 10.95 5.05 11.15
CA LYS A 172 9.98 4.26 11.94
C LYS A 172 9.77 2.86 11.37
N HIS A 173 9.83 2.72 10.05
CA HIS A 173 9.66 1.45 9.34
C HIS A 173 10.98 0.73 9.01
N GLY A 174 12.00 0.91 9.85
CA GLY A 174 13.28 0.19 9.71
C GLY A 174 14.22 0.75 8.65
N GLY A 175 13.94 1.93 8.13
CA GLY A 175 14.80 2.64 7.17
C GLY A 175 14.66 2.17 5.73
N VAL A 176 13.72 1.27 5.43
CA VAL A 176 13.49 0.74 4.07
C VAL A 176 12.00 0.72 3.77
N MET A 177 11.57 1.45 2.75
CA MET A 177 10.17 1.48 2.31
C MET A 177 10.07 2.03 0.89
N SER A 178 9.03 1.67 0.15
CA SER A 178 8.69 2.30 -1.13
C SER A 178 7.89 3.60 -0.91
N ALA A 179 7.91 4.52 -1.89
CA ALA A 179 7.09 5.73 -1.84
C ALA A 179 5.59 5.39 -1.82
N GLU A 180 5.22 4.32 -2.51
CA GLU A 180 3.87 3.77 -2.54
C GLU A 180 3.42 3.35 -1.14
N ASP A 181 4.20 2.50 -0.47
CA ASP A 181 3.90 2.04 0.88
C ASP A 181 3.88 3.19 1.89
N MET A 182 4.81 4.13 1.78
CA MET A 182 4.83 5.35 2.60
C MET A 182 3.54 6.16 2.42
N CYS A 183 3.05 6.30 1.19
CA CYS A 183 1.81 7.02 0.90
C CYS A 183 0.58 6.27 1.41
N VAL A 184 0.54 4.96 1.22
CA VAL A 184 -0.62 4.12 1.53
C VAL A 184 -0.74 3.83 3.03
N TYR A 185 0.36 3.48 3.68
CA TYR A 185 0.36 3.00 5.07
C TYR A 185 1.01 3.95 6.08
N GLY A 186 1.71 4.97 5.61
CA GLY A 186 2.51 5.83 6.47
C GLY A 186 1.72 6.79 7.35
N GLY A 187 0.49 7.12 7.00
CA GLY A 187 -0.37 8.02 7.80
C GLY A 187 0.15 9.45 7.96
N SER A 188 1.20 9.83 7.20
CA SER A 188 1.86 11.13 7.31
C SER A 188 1.05 12.30 6.73
N GLY A 189 0.01 12.02 5.96
CA GLY A 189 -0.74 13.03 5.20
C GLY A 189 -0.01 13.56 3.96
N LEU A 190 1.22 13.11 3.71
CA LEU A 190 1.98 13.47 2.51
C LEU A 190 1.42 12.72 1.30
N ASN A 191 1.31 13.43 0.17
CA ASN A 191 0.92 12.77 -1.08
C ASN A 191 2.12 12.10 -1.76
N TYR A 192 1.84 11.26 -2.75
CA TYR A 192 2.86 10.50 -3.46
C TYR A 192 3.96 11.38 -4.08
N CYS A 193 3.59 12.50 -4.71
CA CYS A 193 4.56 13.41 -5.33
C CYS A 193 5.54 13.99 -4.29
N MET A 194 5.02 14.48 -3.15
CA MET A 194 5.87 14.98 -2.07
C MET A 194 6.82 13.92 -1.53
N LEU A 195 6.32 12.67 -1.35
CA LEU A 195 7.15 11.56 -0.87
C LEU A 195 8.25 11.21 -1.86
N ARG A 196 7.94 11.10 -3.15
CA ARG A 196 8.95 10.83 -4.19
C ARG A 196 10.02 11.91 -4.24
N ILE A 197 9.63 13.18 -4.27
CA ILE A 197 10.58 14.30 -4.27
C ILE A 197 11.41 14.31 -2.98
N ALA A 198 10.82 13.97 -1.83
CA ALA A 198 11.57 13.85 -0.58
C ALA A 198 12.63 12.73 -0.65
N LEU A 199 12.26 11.56 -1.18
CA LEU A 199 13.19 10.45 -1.35
C LEU A 199 14.32 10.77 -2.34
N ASP A 200 14.00 11.41 -3.46
CA ASP A 200 15.00 11.88 -4.43
C ASP A 200 15.93 12.93 -3.81
N THR A 201 15.39 13.79 -2.95
CA THR A 201 16.18 14.76 -2.18
C THR A 201 17.13 14.04 -1.21
N PHE A 202 16.68 13.01 -0.50
CA PHE A 202 17.55 12.22 0.38
C PHE A 202 18.63 11.49 -0.41
N ALA A 203 18.31 10.93 -1.56
CA ALA A 203 19.27 10.28 -2.44
C ALA A 203 20.31 11.28 -2.96
N SER A 204 19.88 12.44 -3.44
CA SER A 204 20.77 13.53 -3.89
C SER A 204 21.71 14.04 -2.80
N ALA A 205 21.24 14.00 -1.53
CA ALA A 205 22.03 14.40 -0.36
C ALA A 205 22.90 13.26 0.20
N GLY A 206 22.92 12.07 -0.41
CA GLY A 206 23.67 10.90 0.07
C GLY A 206 23.11 10.29 1.36
N MET A 207 21.85 10.58 1.70
CA MET A 207 21.18 10.08 2.91
C MET A 207 20.33 8.83 2.64
N ALA A 208 20.14 8.49 1.38
CA ALA A 208 19.38 7.32 0.97
C ALA A 208 19.91 6.75 -0.34
N GLU A 209 19.69 5.47 -0.56
CA GLU A 209 19.96 4.76 -1.81
C GLU A 209 18.72 4.06 -2.30
N GLN A 210 18.57 3.94 -3.63
CA GLN A 210 17.52 3.09 -4.20
C GLN A 210 17.96 1.63 -4.09
N SER A 211 17.07 0.81 -3.52
CA SER A 211 17.25 -0.64 -3.55
C SER A 211 16.99 -1.17 -4.96
N ALA A 212 17.72 -2.21 -5.36
CA ALA A 212 17.50 -2.89 -6.64
C ALA A 212 16.11 -3.53 -6.74
N ASP A 213 15.44 -3.77 -5.60
CA ASP A 213 14.12 -4.39 -5.54
C ASP A 213 13.01 -3.33 -5.47
N ALA A 214 12.13 -3.35 -6.48
CA ALA A 214 10.76 -2.79 -6.46
C ALA A 214 10.61 -1.33 -5.97
N GLY A 215 11.53 -0.43 -6.29
CA GLY A 215 11.37 1.00 -5.97
C GLY A 215 11.49 1.35 -4.49
N GLU A 216 12.00 0.44 -3.67
CA GLU A 216 12.30 0.70 -2.27
C GLU A 216 13.49 1.65 -2.13
N VAL A 217 13.42 2.51 -1.14
CA VAL A 217 14.52 3.41 -0.75
C VAL A 217 14.99 3.02 0.63
N ARG A 218 16.32 2.96 0.79
CA ARG A 218 16.99 2.63 2.05
C ARG A 218 17.72 3.84 2.58
N LEU A 219 17.51 4.18 3.86
CA LEU A 219 18.31 5.19 4.55
C LEU A 219 19.75 4.72 4.74
N ILE A 220 20.68 5.64 4.47
CA ILE A 220 22.12 5.48 4.77
C ILE A 220 22.42 6.27 6.04
N PRO A 221 23.13 5.68 7.04
CA PRO A 221 23.58 6.43 8.19
C PRO A 221 24.51 7.57 7.77
N VAL A 222 24.14 8.80 8.13
CA VAL A 222 25.00 9.98 7.91
C VAL A 222 25.55 10.48 9.22
N SER A 223 26.85 10.82 9.25
CA SER A 223 27.54 11.32 10.44
C SER A 223 27.46 12.84 10.60
N THR A 224 27.03 13.55 9.55
CA THR A 224 26.98 15.03 9.54
C THR A 224 25.55 15.51 9.31
N LYS A 225 25.22 16.64 9.94
CA LYS A 225 23.93 17.29 9.72
C LYS A 225 23.90 17.90 8.31
N THR A 226 22.96 17.46 7.49
CA THR A 226 22.80 17.90 6.11
C THR A 226 21.62 18.87 6.01
N ASP A 227 21.81 20.01 5.35
CA ASP A 227 20.70 20.91 5.03
C ASP A 227 20.01 20.46 3.74
N LEU A 228 18.92 19.73 3.89
CA LEU A 228 18.15 19.18 2.76
C LEU A 228 17.51 20.27 1.89
N MET A 229 17.19 21.44 2.49
CA MET A 229 16.60 22.55 1.72
C MET A 229 17.61 23.18 0.75
N ALA A 230 18.89 23.08 1.07
CA ALA A 230 20.01 23.52 0.23
C ALA A 230 20.51 22.43 -0.73
N SER A 231 19.91 21.21 -0.74
CA SER A 231 20.30 20.17 -1.67
C SER A 231 20.11 20.66 -3.12
N GLY A 232 21.08 20.36 -4.00
CA GLY A 232 21.07 20.84 -5.38
C GLY A 232 19.76 20.51 -6.10
N PHE A 233 19.28 19.28 -5.94
CA PHE A 233 18.02 18.81 -6.54
C PHE A 233 16.80 19.62 -6.08
N LEU A 234 16.57 19.71 -4.76
CA LEU A 234 15.38 20.38 -4.24
C LEU A 234 15.44 21.90 -4.47
N ALA A 235 16.61 22.52 -4.33
CA ALA A 235 16.81 23.95 -4.55
C ALA A 235 16.53 24.32 -6.02
N GLU A 236 16.97 23.51 -6.97
CA GLU A 236 16.68 23.70 -8.39
C GLU A 236 15.19 23.55 -8.67
N LEU A 237 14.56 22.53 -8.13
CA LEU A 237 13.13 22.29 -8.29
C LEU A 237 12.30 23.46 -7.75
N ARG A 238 12.61 23.94 -6.54
CA ARG A 238 11.95 25.11 -5.93
C ARG A 238 12.11 26.37 -6.76
N ARG A 239 13.31 26.60 -7.33
CA ARG A 239 13.57 27.74 -8.24
C ARG A 239 12.73 27.64 -9.50
N THR A 240 12.64 26.46 -10.13
CA THR A 240 11.85 26.23 -11.35
C THR A 240 10.38 26.56 -11.14
N PHE A 241 9.85 26.29 -9.95
CA PHE A 241 8.44 26.57 -9.62
C PHE A 241 8.21 27.89 -8.86
N GLY A 242 9.23 28.73 -8.68
CA GLY A 242 9.12 30.03 -8.03
C GLY A 242 8.76 29.94 -6.54
N ILE A 243 9.11 28.85 -5.86
CA ILE A 243 8.88 28.67 -4.42
C ILE A 243 10.08 29.19 -3.65
N GLN A 244 9.86 30.16 -2.77
CA GLN A 244 10.88 30.69 -1.85
C GLN A 244 11.09 29.78 -0.63
#